data_3ed05a57c658e8656be7d9e90cf08be6
#
_entry.id   3ed05a57c658e8656be7d9e90cf08be6
#
_cell.length_a   1.000
_cell.length_b   1.000
_cell.length_c   1.000
_cell.angle_alpha   90.00
_cell.angle_beta   90.00
_cell.angle_gamma   90.00
#
_symmetry.space_group_name_H-M   'P 1'
#
loop_
_entity.id
_entity.type
_entity.pdbx_description
1 polymer ?
#
loop_
_entity_poly.entity_id
_entity_poly.type
_entity_poly.pdbx_seq_one_letter_code
_entity_poly.pdbx_strand_id
1 'polypeptide(L)'
;EMHLGERRPALKPEAKAAAVIHLDSPVLNETELAALSQQGLPLKKLSTQVAVEACAGGLGTALNDLCNSAEQLVRDGAQVLVLSDRVRADGQPSELSATTVAMPALLAVGAVHHHLLRQKLRLQCSLVADTAQCWSTHHMACLIGYGASAVCPWLTWETTRHWLEHPKTQKRIEQGKLPSLDAVKAQENVRISLENGLRKILSKIGISLLASYHGAQIFEAIGLGADVIEMAFSGTTSRVAGMTLAELANETLSLHAKAFPELNRSKLEFMGFVQYRSGGEFHLNSPDMSKALHAAVKTGPGYDHFSTYKTLLENRPVTALRDLLEFKIAPTPLPLDQVESVESLFSRFC
;
A
#
# COMPACT_ATOMS: atom_id res chain seq x y z
N GLU A 1 16.12 6.17 -10.14
CA GLU A 1 16.15 7.64 -10.37
C GLU A 1 14.74 8.18 -10.61
N MET A 2 14.49 9.40 -10.15
CA MET A 2 13.26 10.13 -10.38
C MET A 2 13.56 11.64 -10.46
N HIS A 3 12.75 12.36 -11.24
CA HIS A 3 12.86 13.81 -11.33
C HIS A 3 11.59 14.46 -10.79
N LEU A 4 11.74 15.48 -9.96
CA LEU A 4 10.64 16.33 -9.48
C LEU A 4 10.63 17.65 -10.21
N GLY A 5 9.47 18.18 -10.49
CA GLY A 5 9.25 19.46 -11.15
C GLY A 5 8.23 19.36 -12.27
N GLU A 6 8.13 20.44 -13.04
CA GLU A 6 7.27 20.53 -14.21
C GLU A 6 7.82 19.66 -15.35
N ARG A 7 6.94 18.91 -16.01
CA ARG A 7 7.27 18.15 -17.22
C ARG A 7 6.62 18.83 -18.43
N ARG A 8 7.37 18.88 -19.54
CA ARG A 8 6.86 19.40 -20.81
C ARG A 8 6.73 18.27 -21.83
N PRO A 9 5.83 18.40 -22.79
CA PRO A 9 5.72 17.44 -23.89
C PRO A 9 7.06 17.33 -24.64
N ALA A 10 7.52 16.10 -24.89
CA ALA A 10 8.79 15.86 -25.59
C ALA A 10 8.84 16.49 -26.99
N LEU A 11 7.67 16.66 -27.62
CA LEU A 11 7.54 17.30 -28.95
C LEU A 11 7.58 18.84 -28.89
N LYS A 12 7.55 19.46 -27.72
CA LYS A 12 7.67 20.90 -27.49
C LYS A 12 8.62 21.16 -26.33
N PRO A 13 9.93 20.90 -26.51
CA PRO A 13 10.90 21.07 -25.45
C PRO A 13 11.06 22.58 -25.12
N GLU A 14 11.02 22.88 -23.83
CA GLU A 14 11.26 24.23 -23.31
C GLU A 14 12.39 24.18 -22.28
N ALA A 15 13.24 25.21 -22.24
CA ALA A 15 14.36 25.27 -21.31
C ALA A 15 13.94 25.14 -19.83
N LYS A 16 12.74 25.60 -19.48
CA LYS A 16 12.17 25.48 -18.13
C LYS A 16 12.00 24.02 -17.69
N ALA A 17 11.80 23.07 -18.61
CA ALA A 17 11.67 21.65 -18.30
C ALA A 17 12.97 21.01 -17.80
N ALA A 18 14.11 21.70 -17.93
CA ALA A 18 15.39 21.25 -17.38
C ALA A 18 15.56 21.65 -15.89
N ALA A 19 14.72 22.55 -15.36
CA ALA A 19 14.73 22.94 -13.95
C ALA A 19 13.99 21.87 -13.11
N VAL A 20 14.67 20.75 -12.84
CA VAL A 20 14.13 19.62 -12.08
C VAL A 20 15.06 19.26 -10.92
N ILE A 21 14.49 18.73 -9.85
CA ILE A 21 15.26 18.10 -8.77
C ILE A 21 15.50 16.65 -9.17
N HIS A 22 16.74 16.23 -9.23
CA HIS A 22 17.11 14.83 -9.45
C HIS A 22 17.14 14.09 -8.11
N LEU A 23 16.49 12.94 -8.08
CA LEU A 23 16.47 12.01 -6.94
C LEU A 23 17.09 10.67 -7.37
N ASP A 24 18.12 10.24 -6.68
CA ASP A 24 18.72 8.91 -6.88
C ASP A 24 17.76 7.78 -6.45
N SER A 25 16.89 8.09 -5.49
CA SER A 25 15.89 7.18 -4.96
C SER A 25 14.50 7.84 -4.87
N PRO A 26 13.42 7.11 -5.17
CA PRO A 26 12.07 7.57 -4.89
C PRO A 26 11.70 7.42 -3.40
N VAL A 27 12.54 6.77 -2.60
CA VAL A 27 12.33 6.52 -1.17
C VAL A 27 13.12 7.56 -0.37
N LEU A 28 12.42 8.53 0.19
CA LEU A 28 13.02 9.63 0.94
C LEU A 28 12.97 9.37 2.45
N ASN A 29 13.97 9.86 3.16
CA ASN A 29 13.86 10.06 4.61
C ASN A 29 13.38 11.49 4.93
N GLU A 30 13.16 11.76 6.21
CA GLU A 30 12.62 13.04 6.67
C GLU A 30 13.55 14.23 6.37
N THR A 31 14.87 14.02 6.47
CA THR A 31 15.88 15.04 6.18
C THR A 31 15.94 15.37 4.68
N GLU A 32 15.90 14.34 3.83
CA GLU A 32 15.85 14.50 2.38
C GLU A 32 14.57 15.20 1.94
N LEU A 33 13.42 14.82 2.51
CA LEU A 33 12.16 15.51 2.25
C LEU A 33 12.19 16.99 2.66
N ALA A 34 12.76 17.30 3.81
CA ALA A 34 12.92 18.67 4.26
C ALA A 34 13.83 19.48 3.33
N ALA A 35 14.92 18.86 2.84
CA ALA A 35 15.87 19.49 1.93
C ALA A 35 15.27 19.84 0.56
N LEU A 36 14.18 19.18 0.12
CA LEU A 36 13.52 19.50 -1.15
C LEU A 36 13.07 20.97 -1.22
N SER A 37 12.67 21.57 -0.11
CA SER A 37 12.25 22.97 -0.05
C SER A 37 13.38 23.96 -0.36
N GLN A 38 14.63 23.52 -0.25
CA GLN A 38 15.83 24.34 -0.50
C GLN A 38 16.37 24.18 -1.93
N GLN A 39 15.79 23.29 -2.73
CA GLN A 39 16.25 22.97 -4.09
C GLN A 39 15.76 23.95 -5.17
N GLY A 40 15.11 25.05 -4.79
CA GLY A 40 14.74 26.14 -5.70
C GLY A 40 13.44 25.92 -6.50
N LEU A 41 12.74 24.79 -6.35
CA LEU A 41 11.42 24.62 -6.94
C LEU A 41 10.31 25.04 -5.97
N PRO A 42 9.23 25.68 -6.45
CA PRO A 42 8.06 26.00 -5.63
C PRO A 42 7.40 24.72 -5.07
N LEU A 43 7.66 24.45 -3.79
CA LEU A 43 7.13 23.31 -3.06
C LEU A 43 6.03 23.76 -2.10
N LYS A 44 4.92 23.04 -2.09
CA LYS A 44 3.79 23.23 -1.17
C LYS A 44 3.44 21.93 -0.49
N LYS A 45 3.09 22.00 0.79
CA LYS A 45 2.58 20.88 1.57
C LYS A 45 1.07 20.97 1.66
N LEU A 46 0.40 19.83 1.45
CA LEU A 46 -1.04 19.66 1.61
C LEU A 46 -1.29 18.64 2.70
N SER A 47 -2.15 18.98 3.62
CA SER A 47 -2.61 18.07 4.67
C SER A 47 -3.51 16.99 4.09
N THR A 48 -3.25 15.73 4.45
CA THR A 48 -4.19 14.64 4.29
C THR A 48 -4.92 14.30 5.59
N GLN A 49 -4.73 15.12 6.64
CA GLN A 49 -5.50 15.04 7.87
C GLN A 49 -6.86 15.71 7.68
N VAL A 50 -7.89 15.09 8.24
CA VAL A 50 -9.25 15.63 8.30
C VAL A 50 -9.82 15.47 9.70
N ALA A 51 -10.78 16.31 10.07
CA ALA A 51 -11.53 16.09 11.29
C ALA A 51 -12.30 14.76 11.23
N VAL A 52 -12.37 14.05 12.36
CA VAL A 52 -13.10 12.78 12.46
C VAL A 52 -14.54 12.94 12.00
N GLU A 53 -15.19 14.03 12.40
CA GLU A 53 -16.57 14.36 12.00
C GLU A 53 -16.70 14.59 10.49
N ALA A 54 -15.71 15.24 9.87
CA ALA A 54 -15.69 15.48 8.42
C ALA A 54 -15.48 14.17 7.65
N CYS A 55 -14.65 13.28 8.15
CA CYS A 55 -14.48 11.94 7.58
C CYS A 55 -15.77 11.12 7.69
N ALA A 56 -16.43 11.14 8.85
CA ALA A 56 -17.71 10.48 9.09
C ALA A 56 -18.85 11.07 8.21
N GLY A 57 -18.85 12.39 8.01
CA GLY A 57 -19.81 13.09 7.19
C GLY A 57 -19.63 12.88 5.68
N GLY A 58 -18.47 12.41 5.23
CA GLY A 58 -18.24 12.11 3.81
C GLY A 58 -16.78 12.22 3.39
N LEU A 59 -16.06 11.11 3.37
CA LEU A 59 -14.69 11.03 2.87
C LEU A 59 -14.54 11.56 1.43
N GLY A 60 -15.56 11.35 0.58
CA GLY A 60 -15.58 11.87 -0.79
C GLY A 60 -15.54 13.39 -0.86
N THR A 61 -16.24 14.08 0.04
CA THR A 61 -16.20 15.55 0.15
C THR A 61 -14.81 16.01 0.55
N ALA A 62 -14.23 15.41 1.59
CA ALA A 62 -12.89 15.75 2.05
C ALA A 62 -11.81 15.50 0.97
N LEU A 63 -11.95 14.45 0.17
CA LEU A 63 -11.08 14.19 -0.98
C LEU A 63 -11.25 15.25 -2.09
N ASN A 64 -12.48 15.67 -2.36
CA ASN A 64 -12.73 16.76 -3.32
C ASN A 64 -12.09 18.07 -2.87
N ASP A 65 -12.19 18.41 -1.59
CA ASP A 65 -11.56 19.61 -1.02
C ASP A 65 -10.03 19.54 -1.13
N LEU A 66 -9.44 18.37 -0.88
CA LEU A 66 -8.01 18.13 -1.11
C LEU A 66 -7.63 18.31 -2.58
N CYS A 67 -8.43 17.78 -3.49
CA CYS A 67 -8.21 17.90 -4.93
C CYS A 67 -8.30 19.34 -5.41
N ASN A 68 -9.31 20.11 -4.95
CA ASN A 68 -9.48 21.52 -5.27
C ASN A 68 -8.31 22.36 -4.73
N SER A 69 -7.86 22.07 -3.51
CA SER A 69 -6.68 22.73 -2.91
C SER A 69 -5.41 22.43 -3.71
N ALA A 70 -5.22 21.19 -4.16
CA ALA A 70 -4.09 20.79 -5.00
C ALA A 70 -4.14 21.53 -6.35
N GLU A 71 -5.31 21.61 -6.99
CA GLU A 71 -5.50 22.34 -8.24
C GLU A 71 -5.13 23.82 -8.09
N GLN A 72 -5.64 24.47 -7.04
CA GLN A 72 -5.36 25.89 -6.80
C GLN A 72 -3.86 26.12 -6.61
N LEU A 73 -3.18 25.31 -5.80
CA LEU A 73 -1.74 25.46 -5.58
C LEU A 73 -0.91 25.28 -6.87
N VAL A 74 -1.30 24.34 -7.75
CA VAL A 74 -0.64 24.17 -9.04
C VAL A 74 -0.88 25.37 -9.96
N ARG A 75 -2.10 25.89 -10.00
CA ARG A 75 -2.41 27.13 -10.75
C ARG A 75 -1.62 28.34 -10.22
N ASP A 76 -1.35 28.36 -8.93
CA ASP A 76 -0.51 29.39 -8.27
C ASP A 76 1.00 29.13 -8.44
N GLY A 77 1.38 28.12 -9.23
CA GLY A 77 2.76 27.86 -9.65
C GLY A 77 3.52 26.84 -8.80
N ALA A 78 2.86 26.07 -7.94
CA ALA A 78 3.52 24.97 -7.23
C ALA A 78 3.96 23.88 -8.23
N GLN A 79 5.24 23.50 -8.16
CA GLN A 79 5.83 22.44 -9.00
C GLN A 79 6.07 21.13 -8.24
N VAL A 80 6.03 21.17 -6.91
CA VAL A 80 6.08 19.99 -6.06
C VAL A 80 4.99 20.10 -5.00
N LEU A 81 4.07 19.13 -4.96
CA LEU A 81 3.06 19.00 -3.93
C LEU A 81 3.42 17.82 -3.02
N VAL A 82 3.57 18.09 -1.73
CA VAL A 82 3.78 17.07 -0.71
C VAL A 82 2.45 16.81 0.00
N LEU A 83 1.86 15.64 -0.23
CA LEU A 83 0.69 15.15 0.49
C LEU A 83 1.16 14.53 1.80
N SER A 84 0.83 15.14 2.93
CA SER A 84 1.40 14.76 4.23
C SER A 84 0.32 14.51 5.28
N ASP A 85 0.45 13.41 6.00
CA ASP A 85 -0.34 13.10 7.19
C ASP A 85 0.28 13.65 8.49
N ARG A 86 1.33 14.48 8.38
CA ARG A 86 2.05 15.13 9.49
C ARG A 86 1.95 16.66 9.48
N VAL A 87 1.05 17.22 8.71
CA VAL A 87 0.85 18.67 8.66
C VAL A 87 -0.63 19.02 8.75
N ARG A 88 -0.93 20.20 9.30
CA ARG A 88 -2.26 20.79 9.28
C ARG A 88 -2.53 21.49 7.93
N ALA A 89 -3.75 21.97 7.75
CA ALA A 89 -4.17 22.68 6.55
C ALA A 89 -3.31 23.93 6.25
N ASP A 90 -2.72 24.56 7.27
CA ASP A 90 -1.79 25.69 7.13
C ASP A 90 -0.35 25.26 6.77
N GLY A 91 -0.10 23.94 6.59
CA GLY A 91 1.22 23.38 6.29
C GLY A 91 2.16 23.26 7.48
N GLN A 92 1.72 23.66 8.68
CA GLN A 92 2.52 23.51 9.90
C GLN A 92 2.53 22.05 10.39
N PRO A 93 3.61 21.61 11.04
CA PRO A 93 3.70 20.27 11.62
C PRO A 93 2.51 19.97 12.54
N SER A 94 1.97 18.78 12.44
CA SER A 94 0.88 18.30 13.24
C SER A 94 0.96 16.79 13.42
N GLU A 95 0.55 16.31 14.57
CA GLU A 95 0.36 14.88 14.82
C GLU A 95 -1.12 14.53 14.70
N LEU A 96 -1.40 13.27 14.40
CA LEU A 96 -2.76 12.73 14.49
C LEU A 96 -3.21 12.76 15.95
N SER A 97 -4.49 13.00 16.15
CA SER A 97 -5.11 13.09 17.48
C SER A 97 -6.44 12.35 17.51
N ALA A 98 -7.07 12.23 18.66
CA ALA A 98 -8.40 11.62 18.75
C ALA A 98 -9.47 12.32 17.88
N THR A 99 -9.24 13.58 17.49
CA THR A 99 -10.18 14.39 16.68
C THR A 99 -9.76 14.56 15.22
N THR A 100 -8.56 14.09 14.84
CA THR A 100 -8.03 14.20 13.48
C THR A 100 -7.55 12.86 12.97
N VAL A 101 -8.01 12.45 11.81
CA VAL A 101 -7.67 11.18 11.14
C VAL A 101 -6.97 11.46 9.81
N ALA A 102 -6.03 10.61 9.42
CA ALA A 102 -5.42 10.66 8.10
C ALA A 102 -6.32 9.97 7.07
N MET A 103 -6.52 10.60 5.92
CA MET A 103 -7.11 9.93 4.75
C MET A 103 -6.23 8.74 4.34
N PRO A 104 -6.80 7.66 3.76
CA PRO A 104 -5.98 6.61 3.14
C PRO A 104 -5.03 7.19 2.10
N ALA A 105 -3.73 7.02 2.31
CA ALA A 105 -2.69 7.71 1.52
C ALA A 105 -2.78 7.41 0.03
N LEU A 106 -3.04 6.14 -0.34
CA LEU A 106 -3.17 5.74 -1.74
C LEU A 106 -4.40 6.38 -2.39
N LEU A 107 -5.50 6.48 -1.64
CA LEU A 107 -6.73 7.13 -2.11
C LEU A 107 -6.49 8.64 -2.32
N ALA A 108 -5.82 9.32 -1.40
CA ALA A 108 -5.48 10.73 -1.51
C ALA A 108 -4.55 11.02 -2.71
N VAL A 109 -3.49 10.22 -2.88
CA VAL A 109 -2.56 10.36 -4.01
C VAL A 109 -3.28 10.10 -5.34
N GLY A 110 -4.06 9.03 -5.43
CA GLY A 110 -4.80 8.68 -6.64
C GLY A 110 -5.85 9.73 -7.00
N ALA A 111 -6.63 10.22 -6.04
CA ALA A 111 -7.63 11.26 -6.26
C ALA A 111 -7.00 12.56 -6.79
N VAL A 112 -5.95 13.06 -6.14
CA VAL A 112 -5.21 14.26 -6.59
C VAL A 112 -4.60 14.04 -7.98
N HIS A 113 -3.97 12.88 -8.22
CA HIS A 113 -3.38 12.54 -9.52
C HIS A 113 -4.44 12.60 -10.63
N HIS A 114 -5.55 11.90 -10.48
CA HIS A 114 -6.60 11.85 -11.49
C HIS A 114 -7.36 13.19 -11.64
N HIS A 115 -7.55 13.93 -10.54
CA HIS A 115 -8.12 15.28 -10.61
C HIS A 115 -7.24 16.20 -11.46
N LEU A 116 -5.93 16.26 -11.17
CA LEU A 116 -5.00 17.09 -11.94
C LEU A 116 -4.88 16.64 -13.41
N LEU A 117 -5.07 15.35 -13.71
CA LEU A 117 -5.16 14.85 -15.09
C LEU A 117 -6.39 15.42 -15.79
N ARG A 118 -7.57 15.35 -15.16
CA ARG A 118 -8.83 15.91 -15.69
C ARG A 118 -8.72 17.42 -15.94
N GLN A 119 -8.02 18.13 -15.05
CA GLN A 119 -7.78 19.57 -15.17
C GLN A 119 -6.62 19.93 -16.12
N LYS A 120 -5.94 18.94 -16.72
CA LYS A 120 -4.76 19.13 -17.60
C LYS A 120 -3.56 19.83 -16.91
N LEU A 121 -3.47 19.69 -15.60
CA LEU A 121 -2.43 20.30 -14.76
C LEU A 121 -1.35 19.29 -14.31
N ARG A 122 -1.59 17.99 -14.50
CA ARG A 122 -0.75 16.93 -13.90
C ARG A 122 0.74 17.01 -14.26
N LEU A 123 1.06 17.48 -15.46
CA LEU A 123 2.45 17.64 -15.91
C LEU A 123 3.15 18.86 -15.30
N GLN A 124 2.40 19.81 -14.70
CA GLN A 124 2.97 21.00 -14.11
C GLN A 124 3.56 20.78 -12.72
N CYS A 125 3.26 19.66 -12.08
CA CYS A 125 3.77 19.36 -10.75
C CYS A 125 4.11 17.88 -10.55
N SER A 126 4.99 17.61 -9.60
CA SER A 126 5.28 16.30 -9.04
C SER A 126 4.56 16.11 -7.71
N LEU A 127 4.10 14.90 -7.43
CA LEU A 127 3.48 14.53 -6.16
C LEU A 127 4.49 13.78 -5.30
N VAL A 128 4.58 14.12 -4.04
CA VAL A 128 5.38 13.42 -3.03
C VAL A 128 4.43 12.98 -1.92
N ALA A 129 4.45 11.71 -1.54
CA ALA A 129 3.67 11.20 -0.42
C ALA A 129 4.55 11.16 0.85
N ASP A 130 4.15 11.87 1.89
CA ASP A 130 4.75 11.84 3.22
C ASP A 130 3.75 11.20 4.17
N THR A 131 3.92 9.89 4.45
CA THR A 131 2.86 9.11 5.07
C THR A 131 3.32 8.00 5.99
N ALA A 132 2.55 7.77 7.07
CA ALA A 132 2.68 6.61 7.94
C ALA A 132 2.26 5.29 7.25
N GLN A 133 1.43 5.35 6.21
CA GLN A 133 0.73 4.19 5.64
C GLN A 133 1.55 3.42 4.60
N CYS A 134 2.84 3.71 4.47
CA CYS A 134 3.73 3.02 3.53
C CYS A 134 4.82 2.24 4.28
N TRP A 135 4.63 0.94 4.49
CA TRP A 135 5.54 0.08 5.24
C TRP A 135 5.92 -1.21 4.50
N SER A 136 5.58 -1.32 3.21
CA SER A 136 5.96 -2.46 2.38
C SER A 136 6.32 -2.03 0.97
N THR A 137 7.03 -2.90 0.24
CA THR A 137 7.32 -2.71 -1.20
C THR A 137 6.03 -2.56 -2.01
N HIS A 138 4.97 -3.29 -1.66
CA HIS A 138 3.69 -3.21 -2.35
C HIS A 138 3.04 -1.83 -2.18
N HIS A 139 3.02 -1.29 -0.95
CA HIS A 139 2.51 0.07 -0.71
C HIS A 139 3.31 1.11 -1.49
N MET A 140 4.64 0.98 -1.50
CA MET A 140 5.52 1.86 -2.29
C MET A 140 5.19 1.79 -3.78
N ALA A 141 5.06 0.58 -4.33
CA ALA A 141 4.73 0.35 -5.73
C ALA A 141 3.36 0.94 -6.10
N CYS A 142 2.34 0.76 -5.25
CA CYS A 142 1.01 1.33 -5.47
C CYS A 142 1.04 2.87 -5.47
N LEU A 143 1.67 3.49 -4.47
CA LEU A 143 1.78 4.95 -4.39
C LEU A 143 2.47 5.53 -5.63
N ILE A 144 3.58 4.94 -6.07
CA ILE A 144 4.28 5.38 -7.28
C ILE A 144 3.42 5.12 -8.52
N GLY A 145 2.81 3.95 -8.64
CA GLY A 145 1.95 3.58 -9.78
C GLY A 145 0.77 4.53 -9.96
N TYR A 146 0.20 5.02 -8.88
CA TYR A 146 -0.90 5.97 -8.88
C TYR A 146 -0.47 7.44 -8.77
N GLY A 147 0.82 7.73 -8.99
CA GLY A 147 1.25 9.08 -9.31
C GLY A 147 2.27 9.72 -8.35
N ALA A 148 2.63 9.10 -7.24
CA ALA A 148 3.68 9.64 -6.40
C ALA A 148 5.05 9.54 -7.10
N SER A 149 5.77 10.63 -7.20
CA SER A 149 7.14 10.66 -7.74
C SER A 149 8.16 10.25 -6.69
N ALA A 150 7.86 10.51 -5.42
CA ALA A 150 8.67 10.05 -4.29
C ALA A 150 7.77 9.81 -3.07
N VAL A 151 8.26 9.02 -2.14
CA VAL A 151 7.54 8.66 -0.91
C VAL A 151 8.49 8.76 0.28
N CYS A 152 8.06 9.46 1.32
CA CYS A 152 8.69 9.46 2.64
C CYS A 152 7.84 8.60 3.58
N PRO A 153 8.19 7.33 3.79
CA PRO A 153 7.47 6.43 4.71
C PRO A 153 7.93 6.67 6.15
N TRP A 154 7.58 7.82 6.71
CA TRP A 154 8.15 8.33 7.96
C TRP A 154 7.96 7.38 9.16
N LEU A 155 6.80 6.72 9.26
CA LEU A 155 6.57 5.75 10.35
C LEU A 155 7.42 4.48 10.19
N THR A 156 7.78 4.10 8.96
CA THR A 156 8.73 3.02 8.71
C THR A 156 10.12 3.38 9.24
N TRP A 157 10.54 4.63 9.05
CA TRP A 157 11.81 5.12 9.61
C TRP A 157 11.78 5.16 11.13
N GLU A 158 10.70 5.67 11.72
CA GLU A 158 10.50 5.69 13.16
C GLU A 158 10.48 4.27 13.74
N THR A 159 9.73 3.37 13.12
CA THR A 159 9.68 1.95 13.54
C THR A 159 11.07 1.29 13.46
N THR A 160 11.88 1.64 12.47
CA THR A 160 13.24 1.12 12.33
C THR A 160 14.13 1.59 13.48
N ARG A 161 14.03 2.87 13.87
CA ARG A 161 14.75 3.44 15.03
C ARG A 161 14.31 2.72 16.31
N HIS A 162 13.02 2.64 16.58
CA HIS A 162 12.48 1.94 17.75
C HIS A 162 12.85 0.45 17.81
N TRP A 163 12.83 -0.24 16.65
CA TRP A 163 13.27 -1.62 16.59
C TRP A 163 14.72 -1.79 17.00
N LEU A 164 15.58 -0.88 16.53
CA LEU A 164 17.00 -0.93 16.86
C LEU A 164 17.23 -0.73 18.37
N GLU A 165 16.52 0.23 18.98
CA GLU A 165 16.63 0.54 20.42
C GLU A 165 15.93 -0.49 21.32
N HIS A 166 15.10 -1.36 20.77
CA HIS A 166 14.30 -2.30 21.54
C HIS A 166 15.20 -3.29 22.31
N PRO A 167 15.00 -3.53 23.63
CA PRO A 167 15.87 -4.35 24.47
C PRO A 167 16.12 -5.76 23.93
N LYS A 168 15.13 -6.38 23.27
CA LYS A 168 15.32 -7.70 22.65
C LYS A 168 16.26 -7.66 21.45
N THR A 169 16.26 -6.56 20.68
CA THR A 169 17.18 -6.36 19.56
C THR A 169 18.58 -6.14 20.06
N GLN A 170 18.77 -5.26 21.04
CA GLN A 170 20.05 -5.00 21.67
C GLN A 170 20.68 -6.29 22.26
N LYS A 171 19.90 -7.07 22.98
CA LYS A 171 20.35 -8.38 23.51
C LYS A 171 20.80 -9.33 22.38
N ARG A 172 20.17 -9.31 21.21
CA ARG A 172 20.59 -10.17 20.08
C ARG A 172 21.87 -9.66 19.44
N ILE A 173 22.08 -8.35 19.41
CA ILE A 173 23.35 -7.74 18.95
C ILE A 173 24.47 -8.12 19.92
N GLU A 174 24.29 -7.95 21.22
CA GLU A 174 25.24 -8.35 22.26
C GLU A 174 25.62 -9.83 22.21
N GLN A 175 24.65 -10.68 21.83
CA GLN A 175 24.87 -12.13 21.64
C GLN A 175 25.52 -12.49 20.29
N GLY A 176 25.86 -11.51 19.45
CA GLY A 176 26.41 -11.76 18.10
C GLY A 176 25.42 -12.39 17.12
N LYS A 177 24.10 -12.42 17.45
CA LYS A 177 23.05 -12.97 16.59
C LYS A 177 22.55 -11.96 15.54
N LEU A 178 22.84 -10.70 15.74
CA LEU A 178 22.62 -9.60 14.80
C LEU A 178 23.89 -8.77 14.72
N PRO A 179 24.21 -8.21 13.55
CA PRO A 179 25.32 -7.27 13.41
C PRO A 179 25.07 -6.01 14.25
N SER A 180 26.14 -5.38 14.72
CA SER A 180 26.04 -4.05 15.30
C SER A 180 25.70 -3.04 14.18
N LEU A 181 24.60 -2.30 14.35
CA LEU A 181 24.11 -1.31 13.40
C LEU A 181 23.78 -0.04 14.16
N ASP A 182 24.06 1.10 13.57
CA ASP A 182 23.48 2.39 13.97
C ASP A 182 22.14 2.63 13.26
N ALA A 183 21.44 3.69 13.67
CA ALA A 183 20.12 4.03 13.12
C ALA A 183 20.18 4.37 11.62
N VAL A 184 21.27 5.04 11.18
CA VAL A 184 21.45 5.43 9.79
C VAL A 184 21.59 4.19 8.91
N LYS A 185 22.47 3.25 9.33
CA LYS A 185 22.69 2.01 8.59
C LYS A 185 21.46 1.10 8.59
N ALA A 186 20.71 1.06 9.70
CA ALA A 186 19.47 0.31 9.76
C ALA A 186 18.43 0.87 8.76
N GLN A 187 18.25 2.18 8.71
CA GLN A 187 17.35 2.84 7.75
C GLN A 187 17.83 2.66 6.31
N GLU A 188 19.14 2.76 6.05
CA GLU A 188 19.71 2.49 4.72
C GLU A 188 19.39 1.07 4.25
N ASN A 189 19.53 0.06 5.13
CA ASN A 189 19.18 -1.32 4.80
C ASN A 189 17.70 -1.50 4.45
N VAL A 190 16.80 -0.80 5.17
CA VAL A 190 15.36 -0.78 4.85
C VAL A 190 15.12 -0.12 3.50
N ARG A 191 15.76 1.03 3.21
CA ARG A 191 15.69 1.70 1.91
C ARG A 191 16.11 0.76 0.79
N ILE A 192 17.29 0.16 0.90
CA ILE A 192 17.82 -0.79 -0.10
C ILE A 192 16.84 -1.95 -0.32
N SER A 193 16.21 -2.47 0.75
CA SER A 193 15.20 -3.53 0.64
C SER A 193 13.98 -3.09 -0.18
N LEU A 194 13.44 -1.90 0.10
CA LEU A 194 12.31 -1.33 -0.65
C LEU A 194 12.67 -1.09 -2.12
N GLU A 195 13.83 -0.52 -2.38
CA GLU A 195 14.33 -0.28 -3.74
C GLU A 195 14.55 -1.57 -4.53
N ASN A 196 15.13 -2.58 -3.91
CA ASN A 196 15.31 -3.89 -4.53
C ASN A 196 13.98 -4.54 -4.85
N GLY A 197 13.00 -4.38 -3.97
CA GLY A 197 11.63 -4.80 -4.21
C GLY A 197 11.00 -4.10 -5.42
N LEU A 198 11.14 -2.78 -5.51
CA LEU A 198 10.67 -2.00 -6.67
C LEU A 198 11.37 -2.43 -7.96
N ARG A 199 12.71 -2.57 -7.96
CA ARG A 199 13.48 -3.05 -9.13
C ARG A 199 12.99 -4.42 -9.58
N LYS A 200 12.67 -5.32 -8.65
CA LYS A 200 12.13 -6.64 -8.96
C LYS A 200 10.75 -6.56 -9.63
N ILE A 201 9.87 -5.68 -9.14
CA ILE A 201 8.56 -5.43 -9.75
C ILE A 201 8.74 -4.91 -11.18
N LEU A 202 9.52 -3.82 -11.35
CA LEU A 202 9.79 -3.21 -12.65
C LEU A 202 10.39 -4.21 -13.64
N SER A 203 11.37 -5.01 -13.21
CA SER A 203 12.00 -6.04 -14.04
C SER A 203 11.00 -7.08 -14.53
N LYS A 204 10.07 -7.54 -13.65
CA LYS A 204 9.06 -8.54 -14.04
C LYS A 204 8.03 -8.02 -15.04
N ILE A 205 7.73 -6.73 -15.03
CA ILE A 205 6.78 -6.11 -15.97
C ILE A 205 7.45 -5.45 -17.16
N GLY A 206 8.80 -5.51 -17.25
CA GLY A 206 9.57 -4.97 -18.37
C GLY A 206 9.64 -3.44 -18.44
N ILE A 207 9.44 -2.73 -17.33
CA ILE A 207 9.56 -1.27 -17.26
C ILE A 207 10.94 -0.92 -16.69
N SER A 208 11.77 -0.23 -17.48
CA SER A 208 13.13 0.18 -17.06
C SER A 208 13.18 1.56 -16.42
N LEU A 209 12.22 2.44 -16.71
CA LEU A 209 12.17 3.81 -16.22
C LEU A 209 11.03 3.97 -15.21
N LEU A 210 11.35 4.38 -13.98
CA LEU A 210 10.34 4.54 -12.91
C LEU A 210 9.24 5.55 -13.29
N ALA A 211 9.57 6.60 -14.03
CA ALA A 211 8.59 7.57 -14.51
C ALA A 211 7.54 6.94 -15.46
N SER A 212 7.88 5.88 -16.17
CA SER A 212 6.96 5.14 -17.04
C SER A 212 6.06 4.16 -16.27
N TYR A 213 6.35 3.94 -15.00
CA TYR A 213 5.51 3.15 -14.10
C TYR A 213 4.28 3.93 -13.62
N HIS A 214 4.33 5.27 -13.62
CA HIS A 214 3.18 6.11 -13.29
C HIS A 214 2.06 5.90 -14.31
N GLY A 215 0.88 5.52 -13.82
CA GLY A 215 -0.30 5.32 -14.66
C GLY A 215 -0.19 4.17 -15.67
N ALA A 216 0.73 3.23 -15.46
CA ALA A 216 0.92 2.08 -16.36
C ALA A 216 -0.25 1.08 -16.37
N GLN A 217 -1.27 1.29 -15.53
CA GLN A 217 -2.50 0.48 -15.44
C GLN A 217 -2.22 -1.03 -15.26
N ILE A 218 -1.24 -1.34 -14.44
CA ILE A 218 -0.79 -2.72 -14.18
C ILE A 218 -1.45 -3.35 -12.93
N PHE A 219 -2.26 -2.58 -12.23
CA PHE A 219 -2.99 -3.04 -11.05
C PHE A 219 -4.41 -3.47 -11.43
N GLU A 220 -4.94 -4.37 -10.65
CA GLU A 220 -6.35 -4.72 -10.61
C GLU A 220 -6.90 -4.37 -9.22
N ALA A 221 -8.02 -3.66 -9.18
CA ALA A 221 -8.71 -3.37 -7.94
C ALA A 221 -9.66 -4.52 -7.60
N ILE A 222 -9.59 -4.98 -6.36
CA ILE A 222 -10.43 -6.05 -5.83
C ILE A 222 -11.14 -5.53 -4.60
N GLY A 223 -12.47 -5.63 -4.57
CA GLY A 223 -13.27 -5.23 -3.42
C GLY A 223 -13.43 -3.73 -3.24
N LEU A 224 -13.28 -2.93 -4.32
CA LEU A 224 -13.54 -1.50 -4.31
C LEU A 224 -14.77 -1.16 -5.16
N GLY A 225 -15.62 -0.28 -4.66
CA GLY A 225 -16.80 0.22 -5.34
C GLY A 225 -16.47 1.13 -6.54
N ALA A 226 -17.43 1.30 -7.45
CA ALA A 226 -17.25 2.10 -8.63
C ALA A 226 -16.94 3.58 -8.31
N ASP A 227 -17.55 4.12 -7.26
CA ASP A 227 -17.30 5.48 -6.76
C ASP A 227 -15.85 5.71 -6.33
N VAL A 228 -15.24 4.72 -5.67
CA VAL A 228 -13.82 4.73 -5.28
C VAL A 228 -12.91 4.69 -6.51
N ILE A 229 -13.23 3.81 -7.47
CA ILE A 229 -12.47 3.67 -8.72
C ILE A 229 -12.53 4.97 -9.53
N GLU A 230 -13.72 5.54 -9.69
CA GLU A 230 -13.91 6.79 -10.44
C GLU A 230 -13.15 7.96 -9.80
N MET A 231 -13.21 8.07 -8.47
CA MET A 231 -12.56 9.14 -7.71
C MET A 231 -11.04 9.09 -7.84
N ALA A 232 -10.43 7.95 -7.58
CA ALA A 232 -8.98 7.85 -7.32
C ALA A 232 -8.22 6.90 -8.25
N PHE A 233 -8.89 5.98 -8.92
CA PHE A 233 -8.25 4.87 -9.64
C PHE A 233 -8.81 4.70 -11.06
N SER A 234 -9.23 5.79 -11.70
CA SER A 234 -9.79 5.77 -13.05
C SER A 234 -8.91 5.00 -14.02
N GLY A 235 -9.50 4.07 -14.80
CA GLY A 235 -8.79 3.20 -15.72
C GLY A 235 -8.26 1.91 -15.11
N THR A 236 -8.32 1.74 -13.79
CA THR A 236 -7.96 0.48 -13.14
C THR A 236 -9.05 -0.55 -13.39
N THR A 237 -8.66 -1.74 -13.82
CA THR A 237 -9.57 -2.88 -13.98
C THR A 237 -10.13 -3.28 -12.61
N SER A 238 -11.45 -3.31 -12.48
CA SER A 238 -12.15 -3.78 -11.28
C SER A 238 -13.24 -4.77 -11.69
N ARG A 239 -13.01 -6.06 -11.45
CA ARG A 239 -13.96 -7.15 -11.77
C ARG A 239 -14.77 -7.56 -10.56
N VAL A 240 -14.29 -7.28 -9.38
CA VAL A 240 -14.94 -7.58 -8.09
C VAL A 240 -15.20 -6.25 -7.41
N ALA A 241 -16.46 -5.82 -7.42
CA ALA A 241 -16.90 -4.64 -6.68
C ALA A 241 -16.82 -4.88 -5.16
N GLY A 242 -17.00 -3.84 -4.38
CA GLY A 242 -16.94 -3.92 -2.91
C GLY A 242 -17.16 -2.57 -2.26
N MET A 243 -16.27 -2.19 -1.36
CA MET A 243 -16.41 -1.04 -0.46
C MET A 243 -16.57 0.27 -1.21
N THR A 244 -17.58 1.00 -0.83
CA THR A 244 -17.85 2.38 -1.25
C THR A 244 -16.97 3.38 -0.48
N LEU A 245 -16.94 4.64 -0.91
CA LEU A 245 -16.26 5.72 -0.16
C LEU A 245 -16.78 5.85 1.28
N ALA A 246 -18.07 5.61 1.51
CA ALA A 246 -18.66 5.66 2.85
C ALA A 246 -18.17 4.49 3.73
N GLU A 247 -18.06 3.30 3.17
CA GLU A 247 -17.54 2.13 3.89
C GLU A 247 -16.04 2.26 4.17
N LEU A 248 -15.26 2.82 3.23
CA LEU A 248 -13.84 3.16 3.47
C LEU A 248 -13.68 4.23 4.57
N ALA A 249 -14.59 5.20 4.65
CA ALA A 249 -14.61 6.15 5.76
C ALA A 249 -14.83 5.44 7.09
N ASN A 250 -15.80 4.54 7.17
CA ASN A 250 -16.11 3.78 8.38
C ASN A 250 -14.93 2.88 8.80
N GLU A 251 -14.27 2.22 7.86
CA GLU A 251 -13.07 1.43 8.16
C GLU A 251 -11.93 2.30 8.67
N THR A 252 -11.67 3.43 8.01
CA THR A 252 -10.65 4.40 8.41
C THR A 252 -10.90 4.88 9.84
N LEU A 253 -12.14 5.23 10.17
CA LEU A 253 -12.53 5.65 11.52
C LEU A 253 -12.44 4.52 12.54
N SER A 254 -12.78 3.29 12.15
CA SER A 254 -12.64 2.12 13.02
C SER A 254 -11.16 1.85 13.39
N LEU A 255 -10.25 1.96 12.41
CA LEU A 255 -8.81 1.84 12.65
C LEU A 255 -8.29 3.00 13.51
N HIS A 256 -8.77 4.21 13.26
CA HIS A 256 -8.44 5.39 14.04
C HIS A 256 -8.88 5.25 15.50
N ALA A 257 -10.10 4.82 15.76
CA ALA A 257 -10.62 4.58 17.12
C ALA A 257 -9.80 3.52 17.88
N LYS A 258 -9.24 2.53 17.19
CA LYS A 258 -8.31 1.56 17.81
C LYS A 258 -6.97 2.19 18.18
N ALA A 259 -6.51 3.18 17.41
CA ALA A 259 -5.26 3.90 17.68
C ALA A 259 -5.41 4.90 18.85
N PHE A 260 -6.61 5.45 19.04
CA PHE A 260 -6.95 6.40 20.11
C PHE A 260 -8.05 5.86 21.04
N PRO A 261 -7.79 4.77 21.77
CA PRO A 261 -8.77 4.19 22.68
C PRO A 261 -8.99 5.10 23.90
N GLU A 262 -10.21 5.12 24.44
CA GLU A 262 -10.54 5.84 25.68
C GLU A 262 -9.71 5.37 26.89
N LEU A 263 -9.35 4.09 26.93
CA LEU A 263 -8.48 3.49 27.92
C LEU A 263 -7.11 3.21 27.33
N ASN A 264 -6.06 3.75 27.95
CA ASN A 264 -4.67 3.50 27.56
C ASN A 264 -4.38 1.99 27.54
N ARG A 265 -4.15 1.42 26.36
CA ARG A 265 -3.70 0.04 26.20
C ARG A 265 -2.17 0.02 26.14
N SER A 266 -1.55 -0.79 26.98
CA SER A 266 -0.08 -0.93 27.05
C SER A 266 0.52 -1.75 25.90
N LYS A 267 -0.31 -2.37 25.05
CA LYS A 267 0.13 -3.21 23.93
C LYS A 267 -0.66 -2.90 22.67
N LEU A 268 0.08 -2.73 21.58
CA LEU A 268 -0.49 -2.76 20.22
C LEU A 268 -1.02 -4.16 19.90
N GLU A 269 -2.18 -4.24 19.25
CA GLU A 269 -2.69 -5.50 18.70
C GLU A 269 -1.76 -5.97 17.60
N PHE A 270 -1.42 -7.25 17.63
CA PHE A 270 -0.69 -7.89 16.55
C PHE A 270 -1.67 -8.69 15.70
N MET A 271 -2.10 -8.10 14.59
CA MET A 271 -3.14 -8.66 13.74
C MET A 271 -2.73 -9.92 12.97
N GLY A 272 -1.46 -10.29 12.99
CA GLY A 272 -0.99 -11.48 12.29
C GLY A 272 -1.00 -11.36 10.76
N PHE A 273 -0.86 -10.17 10.22
CA PHE A 273 -1.02 -9.89 8.78
C PHE A 273 -0.02 -10.66 7.90
N VAL A 274 1.27 -10.68 8.27
CA VAL A 274 2.32 -11.36 7.49
C VAL A 274 2.58 -12.78 8.00
N GLN A 275 2.49 -12.97 9.30
CA GLN A 275 2.74 -14.26 9.95
C GLN A 275 1.57 -14.59 10.87
N TYR A 276 1.20 -15.86 10.90
CA TYR A 276 0.16 -16.35 11.80
C TYR A 276 0.39 -15.88 13.24
N ARG A 277 -0.69 -15.39 13.86
CA ARG A 277 -0.79 -15.11 15.29
C ARG A 277 -2.12 -15.61 15.81
N SER A 278 -2.09 -16.24 16.98
CA SER A 278 -3.31 -16.64 17.67
C SER A 278 -4.15 -15.42 18.00
N GLY A 279 -5.42 -15.41 17.60
CA GLY A 279 -6.33 -14.27 17.75
C GLY A 279 -6.19 -13.18 16.69
N GLY A 280 -5.27 -13.31 15.72
CA GLY A 280 -5.15 -12.43 14.56
C GLY A 280 -5.92 -12.94 13.35
N GLU A 281 -5.53 -12.46 12.16
CA GLU A 281 -6.11 -12.93 10.89
C GLU A 281 -5.96 -14.44 10.70
N PHE A 282 -6.96 -15.04 10.05
CA PHE A 282 -6.87 -16.43 9.66
C PHE A 282 -5.92 -16.59 8.47
N HIS A 283 -4.99 -17.55 8.61
CA HIS A 283 -4.10 -17.95 7.53
C HIS A 283 -4.41 -19.39 7.12
N LEU A 284 -4.54 -19.65 5.81
CA LEU A 284 -4.73 -20.98 5.29
C LEU A 284 -3.63 -21.95 5.76
N ASN A 285 -2.39 -21.49 5.80
CA ASN A 285 -1.24 -22.22 6.35
C ASN A 285 -1.08 -21.99 7.86
N SER A 286 -2.14 -22.22 8.63
CA SER A 286 -2.09 -22.13 10.09
C SER A 286 -1.30 -23.31 10.69
N PRO A 287 -0.81 -23.19 11.94
CA PRO A 287 -0.16 -24.30 12.64
C PRO A 287 -1.04 -25.55 12.74
N ASP A 288 -2.37 -25.38 12.90
CA ASP A 288 -3.29 -26.50 13.03
C ASP A 288 -3.49 -27.22 11.70
N MET A 289 -3.62 -26.47 10.60
CA MET A 289 -3.65 -27.05 9.24
C MET A 289 -2.36 -27.80 8.94
N SER A 290 -1.19 -27.21 9.27
CA SER A 290 0.11 -27.85 9.03
C SER A 290 0.28 -29.12 9.85
N LYS A 291 -0.13 -29.12 11.12
CA LYS A 291 -0.09 -30.31 12.00
C LYS A 291 -0.99 -31.43 11.48
N ALA A 292 -2.23 -31.08 11.09
CA ALA A 292 -3.19 -32.08 10.57
C ALA A 292 -2.67 -32.69 9.26
N LEU A 293 -2.13 -31.87 8.35
CA LEU A 293 -1.52 -32.36 7.11
C LEU A 293 -0.33 -33.27 7.37
N HIS A 294 0.58 -32.87 8.27
CA HIS A 294 1.73 -33.68 8.63
C HIS A 294 1.32 -35.03 9.28
N ALA A 295 0.29 -35.03 10.11
CA ALA A 295 -0.24 -36.26 10.69
C ALA A 295 -0.80 -37.20 9.59
N ALA A 296 -1.57 -36.64 8.66
CA ALA A 296 -2.17 -37.40 7.55
C ALA A 296 -1.10 -38.05 6.65
N VAL A 297 0.04 -37.34 6.40
CA VAL A 297 1.11 -37.85 5.53
C VAL A 297 2.05 -38.83 6.23
N LYS A 298 2.40 -38.58 7.51
CA LYS A 298 3.37 -39.40 8.25
C LYS A 298 2.86 -40.79 8.67
N THR A 299 1.60 -40.89 8.96
CA THR A 299 0.99 -42.14 9.48
C THR A 299 0.50 -43.08 8.38
N GLY A 300 0.78 -42.80 7.12
CA GLY A 300 0.29 -43.55 5.96
C GLY A 300 -1.21 -43.32 5.73
N PRO A 301 -1.85 -44.06 4.82
CA PRO A 301 -3.24 -43.86 4.46
C PRO A 301 -4.17 -44.28 5.60
N GLY A 302 -4.21 -43.47 6.64
CA GLY A 302 -5.16 -43.60 7.74
C GLY A 302 -6.30 -42.60 7.55
N TYR A 303 -7.50 -43.10 7.38
CA TYR A 303 -8.70 -42.29 7.10
C TYR A 303 -8.95 -41.17 8.12
N ASP A 304 -8.63 -41.40 9.37
CA ASP A 304 -8.95 -40.47 10.47
C ASP A 304 -8.14 -39.19 10.45
N HIS A 305 -6.86 -39.26 10.11
CA HIS A 305 -5.98 -38.08 10.07
C HIS A 305 -6.27 -37.20 8.85
N PHE A 306 -6.62 -37.81 7.71
CA PHE A 306 -7.04 -37.06 6.54
C PHE A 306 -8.40 -36.37 6.78
N SER A 307 -9.33 -37.05 7.46
CA SER A 307 -10.62 -36.49 7.82
C SER A 307 -10.50 -35.24 8.69
N THR A 308 -9.55 -35.23 9.65
CA THR A 308 -9.26 -34.03 10.45
C THR A 308 -8.79 -32.86 9.58
N TYR A 309 -7.84 -33.11 8.68
CA TYR A 309 -7.36 -32.06 7.74
C TYR A 309 -8.49 -31.58 6.85
N LYS A 310 -9.29 -32.48 6.28
CA LYS A 310 -10.46 -32.16 5.44
C LYS A 310 -11.47 -31.30 6.19
N THR A 311 -11.82 -31.64 7.41
CA THR A 311 -12.75 -30.88 8.26
C THR A 311 -12.24 -29.47 8.53
N LEU A 312 -10.95 -29.32 8.84
CA LEU A 312 -10.33 -28.00 9.03
C LEU A 312 -10.37 -27.16 7.74
N LEU A 313 -10.15 -27.80 6.59
CA LEU A 313 -10.19 -27.14 5.30
C LEU A 313 -11.60 -26.69 4.90
N GLU A 314 -12.61 -27.52 5.16
CA GLU A 314 -14.02 -27.25 4.82
C GLU A 314 -14.65 -26.19 5.74
N ASN A 315 -14.28 -26.18 7.01
CA ASN A 315 -14.83 -25.25 8.01
C ASN A 315 -14.02 -23.95 8.17
N ARG A 316 -13.03 -23.73 7.32
CA ARG A 316 -12.26 -22.48 7.39
C ARG A 316 -13.11 -21.26 6.98
N PRO A 317 -12.84 -20.07 7.54
CA PRO A 317 -13.45 -18.86 7.05
C PRO A 317 -13.02 -18.56 5.60
N VAL A 318 -13.78 -17.72 4.92
CA VAL A 318 -13.42 -17.21 3.58
C VAL A 318 -12.09 -16.46 3.67
N THR A 319 -11.10 -16.90 2.89
CA THR A 319 -9.75 -16.33 2.89
C THR A 319 -9.17 -16.08 1.51
N ALA A 320 -9.78 -16.64 0.48
CA ALA A 320 -9.37 -16.49 -0.90
C ALA A 320 -10.58 -16.14 -1.79
N LEU A 321 -10.35 -15.39 -2.85
CA LEU A 321 -11.42 -15.03 -3.81
C LEU A 321 -12.17 -16.24 -4.35
N ARG A 322 -11.48 -17.35 -4.59
CA ARG A 322 -12.12 -18.60 -5.05
C ARG A 322 -13.16 -19.14 -4.07
N ASP A 323 -13.05 -18.81 -2.78
CA ASP A 323 -14.01 -19.25 -1.76
C ASP A 323 -15.37 -18.53 -1.88
N LEU A 324 -15.40 -17.42 -2.64
CA LEU A 324 -16.60 -16.66 -2.99
C LEU A 324 -17.22 -17.09 -4.33
N LEU A 325 -16.58 -18.01 -5.06
CA LEU A 325 -17.01 -18.44 -6.39
C LEU A 325 -17.74 -19.77 -6.30
N GLU A 326 -18.76 -19.93 -7.13
CA GLU A 326 -19.47 -21.15 -7.34
C GLU A 326 -19.20 -21.70 -8.74
N PHE A 327 -19.26 -23.04 -8.88
CA PHE A 327 -19.16 -23.66 -10.20
C PHE A 327 -20.45 -23.43 -10.99
N LYS A 328 -20.30 -22.85 -12.17
CA LYS A 328 -21.39 -22.83 -13.15
C LYS A 328 -21.46 -24.21 -13.82
N ILE A 329 -22.37 -25.04 -13.32
CA ILE A 329 -22.55 -26.40 -13.84
C ILE A 329 -23.04 -26.32 -15.28
N ALA A 330 -22.44 -27.11 -16.17
CA ALA A 330 -22.90 -27.24 -17.57
C ALA A 330 -24.30 -27.91 -17.59
N PRO A 331 -25.20 -27.47 -18.52
CA PRO A 331 -26.53 -28.07 -18.62
C PRO A 331 -26.51 -29.56 -18.90
N THR A 332 -25.47 -30.02 -19.61
CA THR A 332 -25.28 -31.45 -19.94
C THR A 332 -23.91 -31.86 -19.38
N PRO A 333 -23.86 -32.69 -18.35
CA PRO A 333 -22.61 -33.20 -17.81
C PRO A 333 -21.94 -34.16 -18.80
N LEU A 334 -20.59 -34.20 -18.77
CA LEU A 334 -19.84 -35.21 -19.51
C LEU A 334 -20.11 -36.60 -18.92
N PRO A 335 -20.32 -37.62 -19.75
CA PRO A 335 -20.34 -39.03 -19.29
C PRO A 335 -19.03 -39.38 -18.59
N LEU A 336 -19.09 -40.25 -17.58
CA LEU A 336 -17.92 -40.57 -16.74
C LEU A 336 -16.78 -41.22 -17.53
N ASP A 337 -17.10 -41.97 -18.58
CA ASP A 337 -16.15 -42.60 -19.49
C ASP A 337 -15.40 -41.62 -20.43
N GLN A 338 -15.89 -40.38 -20.53
CA GLN A 338 -15.26 -39.32 -21.26
C GLN A 338 -14.40 -38.40 -20.36
N VAL A 339 -14.43 -38.64 -19.05
CA VAL A 339 -13.58 -37.91 -18.11
C VAL A 339 -12.15 -38.48 -18.20
N GLU A 340 -11.17 -37.58 -18.31
CA GLU A 340 -9.74 -37.95 -18.38
C GLU A 340 -9.33 -38.81 -17.19
N SER A 341 -8.55 -39.86 -17.41
CA SER A 341 -8.10 -40.77 -16.34
C SER A 341 -7.06 -40.08 -15.44
N VAL A 342 -6.94 -40.59 -14.20
CA VAL A 342 -5.95 -40.09 -13.24
C VAL A 342 -4.52 -40.24 -13.78
N GLU A 343 -4.22 -41.35 -14.48
CA GLU A 343 -2.89 -41.58 -15.10
C GLU A 343 -2.57 -40.57 -16.17
N SER A 344 -3.56 -40.19 -17.00
CA SER A 344 -3.41 -39.17 -18.02
C SER A 344 -3.16 -37.79 -17.39
N LEU A 345 -3.92 -37.42 -16.34
CA LEU A 345 -3.73 -36.21 -15.59
C LEU A 345 -2.35 -36.16 -14.95
N PHE A 346 -1.92 -37.26 -14.33
CA PHE A 346 -0.61 -37.36 -13.68
C PHE A 346 0.54 -37.15 -14.66
N SER A 347 0.50 -37.84 -15.83
CA SER A 347 1.54 -37.70 -16.84
C SER A 347 1.63 -36.31 -17.48
N ARG A 348 0.54 -35.53 -17.45
CA ARG A 348 0.49 -34.17 -17.98
C ARG A 348 0.98 -33.11 -17.00
N PHE A 349 0.85 -33.34 -15.70
CA PHE A 349 1.17 -32.35 -14.67
C PHE A 349 2.41 -32.69 -13.83
N CYS A 350 3.06 -33.80 -14.04
CA CYS A 350 4.30 -34.21 -13.33
C CYS A 350 5.56 -34.10 -14.18
#